data_7a75eef5868f2d1b5ade0978763af7fc
#
_entry.id   7a75eef5868f2d1b5ade0978763af7fc
#
_cell.length_a   1.000
_cell.length_b   1.000
_cell.length_c   1.000
_cell.angle_alpha   90.00
_cell.angle_beta   90.00
_cell.angle_gamma   90.00
#
_symmetry.space_group_name_H-M   'P 1'
#
loop_
_entity.id
_entity.type
_entity.pdbx_description
1 polymer ?
#
loop_
_entity_poly.entity_id
_entity_poly.type
_entity_poly.pdbx_seq_one_letter_code
_entity_poly.pdbx_strand_id
1 'polypeptide(L)'
;MAGKRYILGKWANRLTLICISALAGIVGPMIFLLVVFIIDFIQPGHNPIYETVSELVSGSYGWLQTVSFLLFGTLLMIFALRLYLATSRNKTSIISSVFLGLSGFSFLILGAFPVQTSETETTLTQLIHNIAAGITGGSFIIGCFSYALYFKTDPQWQRYWIYTAITAIACLFFTLLWALTPLGLHAKGLDQLLMLISGFLWIEIISIRLIRSCLAKQ
;
A
#
# COMPACT_ATOMS: atom_id res chain seq x y z
N MET A 1 -19.71 41.01 8.33
CA MET A 1 -18.30 40.64 8.01
C MET A 1 -17.80 39.39 8.71
N ALA A 2 -18.23 39.08 9.94
CA ALA A 2 -17.81 37.85 10.69
C ALA A 2 -18.17 36.54 10.02
N GLY A 3 -19.39 36.40 9.49
CA GLY A 3 -19.84 35.15 8.82
C GLY A 3 -19.01 34.76 7.59
N LYS A 4 -18.56 35.76 6.80
CA LYS A 4 -17.73 35.52 5.60
C LYS A 4 -16.32 35.00 5.96
N ARG A 5 -15.73 35.52 7.05
CA ARG A 5 -14.44 35.06 7.60
C ARG A 5 -14.54 33.65 8.18
N TYR A 6 -15.64 33.31 8.87
CA TYR A 6 -15.88 31.97 9.40
C TYR A 6 -16.02 30.92 8.29
N ILE A 7 -16.75 31.24 7.22
CA ILE A 7 -16.93 30.37 6.06
C ILE A 7 -15.58 30.16 5.35
N LEU A 8 -14.81 31.22 5.11
CA LEU A 8 -13.49 31.14 4.47
C LEU A 8 -12.51 30.30 5.30
N GLY A 9 -12.49 30.48 6.62
CA GLY A 9 -11.66 29.65 7.52
C GLY A 9 -12.04 28.15 7.47
N LYS A 10 -13.32 27.83 7.40
CA LYS A 10 -13.80 26.45 7.28
C LYS A 10 -13.42 25.80 5.94
N TRP A 11 -13.43 26.57 4.84
CA TRP A 11 -12.99 26.10 3.52
C TRP A 11 -11.47 25.92 3.45
N ALA A 12 -10.70 26.86 4.01
CA ALA A 12 -9.25 26.73 4.09
C ALA A 12 -8.83 25.49 4.89
N ASN A 13 -9.44 25.23 6.04
CA ASN A 13 -9.18 24.05 6.85
C ASN A 13 -9.55 22.74 6.11
N ARG A 14 -10.64 22.71 5.36
CA ARG A 14 -11.02 21.56 4.55
C ARG A 14 -10.01 21.28 3.43
N LEU A 15 -9.56 22.30 2.71
CA LEU A 15 -8.56 22.15 1.65
C LEU A 15 -7.23 21.66 2.22
N THR A 16 -6.81 22.18 3.35
CA THR A 16 -5.59 21.74 4.07
C THR A 16 -5.68 20.27 4.44
N LEU A 17 -6.79 19.81 5.04
CA LEU A 17 -7.00 18.39 5.39
C LEU A 17 -6.99 17.48 4.16
N ILE A 18 -7.56 17.93 3.04
CA ILE A 18 -7.56 17.21 1.77
C ILE A 18 -6.15 17.07 1.21
N CYS A 19 -5.32 18.12 1.29
CA CYS A 19 -3.93 18.06 0.84
C CYS A 19 -3.07 17.18 1.76
N ILE A 20 -3.23 17.30 3.07
CA ILE A 20 -2.52 16.47 4.06
C ILE A 20 -2.86 14.99 3.89
N SER A 21 -4.13 14.63 3.67
CA SER A 21 -4.51 13.23 3.46
C SER A 21 -3.91 12.63 2.18
N ALA A 22 -3.60 13.44 1.17
CA ALA A 22 -2.90 12.96 -0.01
C ALA A 22 -1.42 12.64 0.26
N LEU A 23 -0.79 13.24 1.29
CA LEU A 23 0.57 12.92 1.70
C LEU A 23 0.69 11.51 2.27
N ALA A 24 -0.39 10.93 2.79
CA ALA A 24 -0.38 9.57 3.33
C ALA A 24 0.17 8.55 2.32
N GLY A 25 -0.14 8.70 1.03
CA GLY A 25 0.36 7.81 -0.01
C GLY A 25 1.82 8.09 -0.45
N ILE A 26 2.48 9.13 0.06
CA ILE A 26 3.92 9.32 -0.11
C ILE A 26 4.65 8.85 1.15
N VAL A 27 4.19 9.33 2.30
CA VAL A 27 4.84 9.08 3.60
C VAL A 27 4.79 7.60 3.97
N GLY A 28 3.67 6.91 3.68
CA GLY A 28 3.50 5.50 3.99
C GLY A 28 4.55 4.59 3.34
N PRO A 29 4.63 4.56 2.00
CA PRO A 29 5.64 3.77 1.29
C PRO A 29 7.07 4.12 1.67
N MET A 30 7.39 5.42 1.78
CA MET A 30 8.74 5.86 2.14
C MET A 30 9.16 5.37 3.53
N ILE A 31 8.32 5.51 4.55
CA ILE A 31 8.62 5.03 5.90
C ILE A 31 8.74 3.52 5.90
N PHE A 32 7.84 2.81 5.22
CA PHE A 32 7.86 1.35 5.16
C PHE A 32 9.17 0.84 4.56
N LEU A 33 9.58 1.33 3.39
CA LEU A 33 10.83 0.92 2.75
C LEU A 33 12.06 1.33 3.57
N LEU A 34 12.04 2.52 4.18
CA LEU A 34 13.12 2.96 5.05
C LEU A 34 13.31 2.01 6.23
N VAL A 35 12.22 1.57 6.87
CA VAL A 35 12.27 0.61 7.98
C VAL A 35 12.80 -0.74 7.49
N VAL A 36 12.32 -1.25 6.35
CA VAL A 36 12.82 -2.49 5.74
C VAL A 36 14.33 -2.41 5.53
N PHE A 37 14.83 -1.38 4.84
CA PHE A 37 16.26 -1.24 4.55
C PHE A 37 17.12 -1.05 5.82
N ILE A 38 16.60 -0.33 6.83
CA ILE A 38 17.32 -0.20 8.09
C ILE A 38 17.45 -1.56 8.78
N ILE A 39 16.36 -2.32 8.88
CA ILE A 39 16.38 -3.63 9.54
C ILE A 39 17.27 -4.59 8.76
N ASP A 40 17.17 -4.66 7.43
CA ASP A 40 18.05 -5.47 6.58
C ASP A 40 19.53 -5.18 6.83
N PHE A 41 19.88 -3.91 7.05
CA PHE A 41 21.25 -3.51 7.28
C PHE A 41 21.78 -3.87 8.69
N ILE A 42 20.90 -3.77 9.71
CA ILE A 42 21.34 -3.95 11.12
C ILE A 42 21.05 -5.33 11.69
N GLN A 43 20.22 -6.16 11.03
CA GLN A 43 19.82 -7.48 11.50
C GLN A 43 20.76 -8.56 10.95
N PRO A 44 21.63 -9.17 11.80
CA PRO A 44 22.55 -10.20 11.34
C PRO A 44 21.78 -11.43 10.79
N GLY A 45 22.25 -11.95 9.66
CA GLY A 45 21.77 -13.23 9.09
C GLY A 45 20.53 -13.13 8.23
N HIS A 46 19.86 -11.97 8.13
CA HIS A 46 18.77 -11.79 7.17
C HIS A 46 19.31 -11.61 5.75
N ASN A 47 18.70 -12.35 4.80
CA ASN A 47 19.06 -12.27 3.39
C ASN A 47 17.85 -11.78 2.57
N PRO A 48 17.81 -10.49 2.17
CA PRO A 48 16.65 -9.89 1.48
C PRO A 48 16.35 -10.50 0.10
N ILE A 49 17.23 -11.32 -0.45
CA ILE A 49 16.97 -12.04 -1.70
C ILE A 49 16.05 -13.25 -1.43
N TYR A 50 16.31 -13.98 -0.37
CA TYR A 50 15.64 -15.26 -0.10
C TYR A 50 14.56 -15.16 0.98
N GLU A 51 14.72 -14.24 1.93
CA GLU A 51 13.81 -14.06 3.07
C GLU A 51 12.87 -12.89 2.82
N THR A 52 11.62 -13.07 3.20
CA THR A 52 10.57 -12.10 2.94
C THR A 52 10.63 -10.90 3.90
N VAL A 53 10.08 -9.78 3.48
CA VAL A 53 9.92 -8.58 4.34
C VAL A 53 9.12 -8.90 5.61
N SER A 54 8.20 -9.87 5.55
CA SER A 54 7.43 -10.31 6.73
C SER A 54 8.31 -11.04 7.76
N GLU A 55 9.36 -11.74 7.33
CA GLU A 55 10.27 -12.48 8.23
C GLU A 55 11.17 -11.54 9.06
N LEU A 56 11.31 -10.27 8.66
CA LEU A 56 12.00 -9.26 9.46
C LEU A 56 11.41 -9.08 10.87
N VAL A 57 10.11 -9.42 11.07
CA VAL A 57 9.47 -9.33 12.40
C VAL A 57 10.05 -10.33 13.41
N SER A 58 10.71 -11.40 12.95
CA SER A 58 11.26 -12.44 13.82
C SER A 58 12.61 -12.09 14.43
N GLY A 59 13.25 -11.02 13.98
CA GLY A 59 14.55 -10.57 14.47
C GLY A 59 14.47 -9.64 15.68
N SER A 60 15.63 -9.27 16.21
CA SER A 60 15.76 -8.39 17.38
C SER A 60 15.10 -7.02 17.19
N TYR A 61 14.99 -6.55 15.96
CA TYR A 61 14.38 -5.28 15.58
C TYR A 61 12.98 -5.45 14.95
N GLY A 62 12.39 -6.64 15.02
CA GLY A 62 11.13 -6.99 14.37
C GLY A 62 9.93 -6.14 14.80
N TRP A 63 9.98 -5.56 15.99
CA TRP A 63 8.95 -4.62 16.43
C TRP A 63 8.84 -3.36 15.53
N LEU A 64 9.96 -2.91 14.95
CA LEU A 64 9.95 -1.80 13.97
C LEU A 64 9.16 -2.19 12.73
N GLN A 65 9.36 -3.41 12.23
CA GLN A 65 8.61 -3.91 11.08
C GLN A 65 7.13 -4.08 11.41
N THR A 66 6.79 -4.56 12.59
CA THR A 66 5.40 -4.62 13.09
C THR A 66 4.75 -3.23 13.07
N VAL A 67 5.43 -2.23 13.63
CA VAL A 67 4.94 -0.84 13.63
C VAL A 67 4.80 -0.30 12.19
N SER A 68 5.74 -0.64 11.30
CA SER A 68 5.68 -0.21 9.91
C SER A 68 4.47 -0.80 9.16
N PHE A 69 4.09 -2.06 9.41
CA PHE A 69 2.88 -2.65 8.87
C PHE A 69 1.62 -1.92 9.34
N LEU A 70 1.51 -1.63 10.64
CA LEU A 70 0.36 -0.92 11.20
C LEU A 70 0.25 0.51 10.66
N LEU A 71 1.38 1.22 10.60
CA LEU A 71 1.43 2.58 10.09
C LEU A 71 1.08 2.62 8.60
N PHE A 72 1.72 1.76 7.79
CA PHE A 72 1.47 1.71 6.36
C PHE A 72 0.03 1.32 6.05
N GLY A 73 -0.52 0.31 6.73
CA GLY A 73 -1.93 -0.09 6.56
C GLY A 73 -2.89 1.07 6.82
N THR A 74 -2.68 1.82 7.90
CA THR A 74 -3.47 3.02 8.22
C THR A 74 -3.35 4.09 7.13
N LEU A 75 -2.12 4.39 6.68
CA LEU A 75 -1.88 5.40 5.66
C LEU A 75 -2.42 4.98 4.28
N LEU A 76 -2.38 3.70 3.95
CA LEU A 76 -2.98 3.16 2.72
C LEU A 76 -4.52 3.29 2.74
N MET A 77 -5.17 3.06 3.88
CA MET A 77 -6.62 3.29 4.01
C MET A 77 -6.97 4.77 3.84
N ILE A 78 -6.18 5.68 4.41
CA ILE A 78 -6.34 7.14 4.23
C ILE A 78 -6.16 7.51 2.75
N PHE A 79 -5.13 6.97 2.09
CA PHE A 79 -4.91 7.17 0.66
C PHE A 79 -6.07 6.64 -0.19
N ALA A 80 -6.56 5.43 0.09
CA ALA A 80 -7.69 4.82 -0.63
C ALA A 80 -8.95 5.70 -0.52
N LEU A 81 -9.27 6.17 0.70
CA LEU A 81 -10.37 7.10 0.93
C LEU A 81 -10.16 8.42 0.18
N ARG A 82 -8.93 8.97 0.21
CA ARG A 82 -8.62 10.22 -0.49
C ARG A 82 -8.76 10.08 -1.99
N LEU A 83 -8.31 8.97 -2.56
CA LEU A 83 -8.44 8.69 -3.99
C LEU A 83 -9.91 8.54 -4.38
N TYR A 84 -10.71 7.81 -3.58
CA TYR A 84 -12.16 7.72 -3.75
C TYR A 84 -12.84 9.09 -3.80
N LEU A 85 -12.49 9.98 -2.87
CA LEU A 85 -13.06 11.33 -2.81
C LEU A 85 -12.63 12.25 -3.96
N ALA A 86 -11.54 11.90 -4.66
CA ALA A 86 -11.02 12.64 -5.81
C ALA A 86 -11.51 12.11 -7.17
N THR A 87 -12.15 10.96 -7.18
CA THR A 87 -12.68 10.30 -8.39
C THR A 87 -14.20 10.43 -8.47
N SER A 88 -14.77 10.25 -9.66
CA SER A 88 -16.21 10.18 -9.83
C SER A 88 -16.78 8.95 -9.12
N ARG A 89 -17.85 9.11 -8.34
CA ARG A 89 -18.45 8.06 -7.51
C ARG A 89 -19.28 7.07 -8.32
N ASN A 90 -18.66 6.43 -9.31
CA ASN A 90 -19.27 5.35 -10.07
C ASN A 90 -18.94 3.97 -9.47
N LYS A 91 -19.60 2.91 -9.94
CA LYS A 91 -19.41 1.54 -9.43
C LYS A 91 -17.94 1.10 -9.46
N THR A 92 -17.23 1.41 -10.55
CA THR A 92 -15.84 0.99 -10.74
C THR A 92 -14.92 1.68 -9.73
N SER A 93 -15.04 3.01 -9.51
CA SER A 93 -14.22 3.73 -8.55
C SER A 93 -14.52 3.31 -7.11
N ILE A 94 -15.78 2.97 -6.78
CA ILE A 94 -16.16 2.43 -5.48
C ILE A 94 -15.47 1.08 -5.24
N ILE A 95 -15.60 0.15 -6.20
CA ILE A 95 -14.98 -1.19 -6.12
C ILE A 95 -13.46 -1.04 -5.94
N SER A 96 -12.82 -0.22 -6.78
CA SER A 96 -11.37 0.01 -6.71
C SER A 96 -10.93 0.48 -5.33
N SER A 97 -11.66 1.46 -4.76
CA SER A 97 -11.32 2.04 -3.45
C SER A 97 -11.57 1.07 -2.31
N VAL A 98 -12.62 0.26 -2.38
CA VAL A 98 -12.91 -0.78 -1.39
C VAL A 98 -11.78 -1.80 -1.37
N PHE A 99 -11.30 -2.26 -2.54
CA PHE A 99 -10.20 -3.21 -2.61
C PHE A 99 -8.88 -2.62 -2.11
N LEU A 100 -8.57 -1.36 -2.43
CA LEU A 100 -7.39 -0.69 -1.84
C LEU A 100 -7.52 -0.52 -0.32
N GLY A 101 -8.70 -0.16 0.17
CA GLY A 101 -8.98 -0.09 1.61
C GLY A 101 -8.83 -1.44 2.30
N LEU A 102 -9.32 -2.51 1.67
CA LEU A 102 -9.16 -3.88 2.15
C LEU A 102 -7.69 -4.29 2.22
N SER A 103 -6.88 -3.92 1.21
CA SER A 103 -5.43 -4.13 1.25
C SER A 103 -4.80 -3.42 2.45
N GLY A 104 -5.15 -2.14 2.71
CA GLY A 104 -4.68 -1.39 3.88
C GLY A 104 -5.10 -2.03 5.20
N PHE A 105 -6.35 -2.47 5.31
CA PHE A 105 -6.84 -3.17 6.49
C PHE A 105 -6.10 -4.49 6.73
N SER A 106 -5.81 -5.26 5.67
CA SER A 106 -5.05 -6.50 5.77
C SER A 106 -3.60 -6.26 6.23
N PHE A 107 -2.98 -5.11 5.88
CA PHE A 107 -1.68 -4.71 6.47
C PHE A 107 -1.75 -4.53 7.99
N LEU A 108 -2.87 -4.03 8.54
CA LEU A 108 -3.06 -3.96 10.00
C LEU A 108 -3.09 -5.37 10.61
N ILE A 109 -3.72 -6.33 9.94
CA ILE A 109 -3.75 -7.73 10.39
C ILE A 109 -2.34 -8.33 10.34
N LEU A 110 -1.54 -8.06 9.29
CA LEU A 110 -0.13 -8.50 9.21
C LEU A 110 0.70 -8.00 10.40
N GLY A 111 0.50 -6.75 10.81
CA GLY A 111 1.15 -6.18 11.99
C GLY A 111 0.65 -6.77 13.31
N ALA A 112 -0.65 -7.06 13.43
CA ALA A 112 -1.25 -7.62 14.63
C ALA A 112 -0.94 -9.13 14.82
N PHE A 113 -0.72 -9.86 13.72
CA PHE A 113 -0.42 -11.28 13.68
C PHE A 113 0.90 -11.51 12.94
N PRO A 114 2.06 -11.26 13.58
CA PRO A 114 3.35 -11.37 12.92
C PRO A 114 3.67 -12.81 12.50
N VAL A 115 4.46 -12.96 11.43
CA VAL A 115 4.94 -14.26 10.97
C VAL A 115 5.80 -14.93 12.05
N GLN A 116 5.69 -16.26 12.15
CA GLN A 116 6.47 -17.07 13.08
C GLN A 116 7.37 -17.99 12.27
N THR A 117 8.68 -17.79 12.34
CA THR A 117 9.67 -18.53 11.53
C THR A 117 10.29 -19.72 12.28
N SER A 118 10.11 -19.79 13.60
CA SER A 118 10.80 -20.76 14.48
C SER A 118 9.96 -21.97 14.86
N GLU A 119 8.71 -22.08 14.39
CA GLU A 119 7.81 -23.15 14.83
C GLU A 119 7.71 -24.27 13.77
N THR A 120 7.74 -25.51 14.25
CA THR A 120 7.59 -26.72 13.41
C THR A 120 6.16 -26.97 12.97
N GLU A 121 5.19 -26.35 13.65
CA GLU A 121 3.76 -26.48 13.35
C GLU A 121 3.14 -25.12 12.97
N THR A 122 2.19 -25.14 12.05
CA THR A 122 1.47 -23.94 11.65
C THR A 122 0.53 -23.49 12.77
N THR A 123 0.86 -22.40 13.43
CA THR A 123 0.01 -21.79 14.47
C THR A 123 -1.16 -21.02 13.86
N LEU A 124 -2.18 -20.72 14.68
CA LEU A 124 -3.29 -19.87 14.29
C LEU A 124 -2.79 -18.47 13.85
N THR A 125 -1.80 -17.92 14.53
CA THR A 125 -1.18 -16.63 14.18
C THR A 125 -0.57 -16.69 12.79
N GLN A 126 0.21 -17.75 12.47
CA GLN A 126 0.78 -17.95 11.15
C GLN A 126 -0.28 -18.11 10.07
N LEU A 127 -1.35 -18.86 10.34
CA LEU A 127 -2.47 -19.01 9.40
C LEU A 127 -3.15 -17.69 9.09
N ILE A 128 -3.45 -16.89 10.13
CA ILE A 128 -4.05 -15.55 9.96
C ILE A 128 -3.12 -14.65 9.15
N HIS A 129 -1.80 -14.67 9.45
CA HIS A 129 -0.81 -13.89 8.70
C HIS A 129 -0.80 -14.26 7.21
N ASN A 130 -0.75 -15.55 6.88
CA ASN A 130 -0.72 -16.03 5.50
C ASN A 130 -1.99 -15.65 4.71
N ILE A 131 -3.16 -15.79 5.34
CA ILE A 131 -4.43 -15.35 4.75
C ILE A 131 -4.43 -13.83 4.52
N ALA A 132 -4.01 -13.07 5.52
CA ALA A 132 -3.94 -11.62 5.40
C ALA A 132 -2.95 -11.19 4.31
N ALA A 133 -1.80 -11.85 4.16
CA ALA A 133 -0.84 -11.58 3.09
C ALA A 133 -1.45 -11.80 1.70
N GLY A 134 -2.16 -12.92 1.52
CA GLY A 134 -2.89 -13.19 0.27
C GLY A 134 -3.96 -12.14 -0.03
N ILE A 135 -4.75 -11.75 0.98
CA ILE A 135 -5.77 -10.68 0.84
C ILE A 135 -5.10 -9.34 0.51
N THR A 136 -3.99 -9.01 1.16
CA THR A 136 -3.24 -7.76 0.92
C THR A 136 -2.83 -7.62 -0.55
N GLY A 137 -2.12 -8.60 -1.08
CA GLY A 137 -1.65 -8.58 -2.46
C GLY A 137 -2.78 -8.70 -3.47
N GLY A 138 -3.69 -9.66 -3.27
CA GLY A 138 -4.83 -9.88 -4.17
C GLY A 138 -5.76 -8.67 -4.26
N SER A 139 -6.12 -8.06 -3.13
CA SER A 139 -6.98 -6.87 -3.12
C SER A 139 -6.27 -5.65 -3.72
N PHE A 140 -4.97 -5.46 -3.48
CA PHE A 140 -4.22 -4.39 -4.12
C PHE A 140 -4.23 -4.53 -5.66
N ILE A 141 -3.96 -5.72 -6.18
CA ILE A 141 -3.96 -6.02 -7.61
C ILE A 141 -5.35 -5.76 -8.22
N ILE A 142 -6.42 -6.27 -7.60
CA ILE A 142 -7.80 -6.04 -8.06
C ILE A 142 -8.14 -4.54 -8.02
N GLY A 143 -7.75 -3.84 -6.96
CA GLY A 143 -7.94 -2.39 -6.83
C GLY A 143 -7.26 -1.62 -7.96
N CYS A 144 -6.00 -1.95 -8.27
CA CYS A 144 -5.25 -1.33 -9.36
C CYS A 144 -5.86 -1.64 -10.74
N PHE A 145 -6.22 -2.89 -11.04
CA PHE A 145 -6.90 -3.22 -12.30
C PHE A 145 -8.21 -2.45 -12.45
N SER A 146 -9.02 -2.41 -11.40
CA SER A 146 -10.28 -1.67 -11.41
C SER A 146 -10.05 -0.16 -11.60
N TYR A 147 -9.00 0.42 -10.96
CA TYR A 147 -8.62 1.81 -11.20
C TYR A 147 -8.10 2.05 -12.62
N ALA A 148 -7.37 1.11 -13.22
CA ALA A 148 -6.95 1.23 -14.61
C ALA A 148 -8.16 1.34 -15.56
N LEU A 149 -9.20 0.51 -15.34
CA LEU A 149 -10.45 0.58 -16.10
C LEU A 149 -11.19 1.90 -15.88
N TYR A 150 -11.25 2.39 -14.64
CA TYR A 150 -11.85 3.68 -14.34
C TYR A 150 -11.06 4.83 -14.98
N PHE A 151 -9.73 4.87 -14.83
CA PHE A 151 -8.87 5.92 -15.37
C PHE A 151 -8.94 6.00 -16.89
N LYS A 152 -9.11 4.86 -17.58
CA LYS A 152 -9.27 4.82 -19.03
C LYS A 152 -10.47 5.65 -19.52
N THR A 153 -11.54 5.75 -18.72
CA THR A 153 -12.80 6.41 -19.10
C THR A 153 -12.94 7.82 -18.52
N ASP A 154 -12.13 8.21 -17.55
CA ASP A 154 -12.20 9.53 -16.91
C ASP A 154 -11.15 10.47 -17.50
N PRO A 155 -11.55 11.59 -18.19
CA PRO A 155 -10.61 12.52 -18.82
C PRO A 155 -9.57 13.12 -17.89
N GLN A 156 -9.88 13.27 -16.59
CA GLN A 156 -8.94 13.83 -15.61
C GLN A 156 -7.84 12.84 -15.21
N TRP A 157 -8.10 11.54 -15.35
CA TRP A 157 -7.23 10.46 -14.93
C TRP A 157 -6.66 9.65 -16.12
N GLN A 158 -7.16 9.85 -17.33
CA GLN A 158 -6.84 9.05 -18.51
C GLN A 158 -5.35 8.88 -18.78
N ARG A 159 -4.52 9.89 -18.51
CA ARG A 159 -3.06 9.79 -18.67
C ARG A 159 -2.39 8.74 -17.77
N TYR A 160 -3.06 8.27 -16.71
CA TYR A 160 -2.51 7.31 -15.74
C TYR A 160 -2.99 5.87 -15.96
N TRP A 161 -3.91 5.60 -16.91
CA TRP A 161 -4.51 4.28 -17.03
C TRP A 161 -3.52 3.20 -17.45
N ILE A 162 -2.62 3.48 -18.42
CA ILE A 162 -1.61 2.52 -18.88
C ILE A 162 -0.64 2.22 -17.73
N TYR A 163 -0.13 3.25 -17.06
CA TYR A 163 0.75 3.10 -15.92
C TYR A 163 0.13 2.25 -14.81
N THR A 164 -1.14 2.51 -14.48
CA THR A 164 -1.89 1.75 -13.46
C THR A 164 -2.08 0.29 -13.89
N ALA A 165 -2.37 0.02 -15.16
CA ALA A 165 -2.49 -1.33 -15.69
C ALA A 165 -1.15 -2.08 -15.65
N ILE A 166 -0.05 -1.43 -16.05
CA ILE A 166 1.31 -2.01 -15.98
C ILE A 166 1.66 -2.34 -14.52
N THR A 167 1.38 -1.45 -13.58
CA THR A 167 1.61 -1.72 -12.15
C THR A 167 0.83 -2.95 -11.67
N ALA A 168 -0.46 -3.06 -12.01
CA ALA A 168 -1.27 -4.20 -11.64
C ALA A 168 -0.72 -5.52 -12.22
N ILE A 169 -0.26 -5.49 -13.49
CA ILE A 169 0.37 -6.65 -14.15
C ILE A 169 1.70 -6.99 -13.47
N ALA A 170 2.53 -6.00 -13.15
CA ALA A 170 3.81 -6.21 -12.46
C ALA A 170 3.60 -6.83 -11.07
N CYS A 171 2.67 -6.27 -10.28
CA CYS A 171 2.33 -6.83 -8.96
C CYS A 171 1.80 -8.27 -9.08
N LEU A 172 0.93 -8.56 -10.06
CA LEU A 172 0.44 -9.92 -10.32
C LEU A 172 1.58 -10.86 -10.72
N PHE A 173 2.47 -10.41 -11.60
CA PHE A 173 3.60 -11.20 -12.07
C PHE A 173 4.53 -11.60 -10.91
N PHE A 174 4.96 -10.64 -10.09
CA PHE A 174 5.82 -10.94 -8.94
C PHE A 174 5.10 -11.78 -7.87
N THR A 175 3.80 -11.57 -7.67
CA THR A 175 2.99 -12.42 -6.78
C THR A 175 2.94 -13.86 -7.29
N LEU A 176 2.79 -14.08 -8.59
CA LEU A 176 2.79 -15.40 -9.18
C LEU A 176 4.18 -16.05 -9.12
N LEU A 177 5.26 -15.31 -9.40
CA LEU A 177 6.62 -15.79 -9.21
C LEU A 177 6.83 -16.28 -7.77
N TRP A 178 6.47 -15.45 -6.79
CA TRP A 178 6.56 -15.80 -5.37
C TRP A 178 5.74 -17.04 -5.01
N ALA A 179 4.50 -17.16 -5.52
CA ALA A 179 3.57 -18.24 -5.19
C ALA A 179 3.89 -19.58 -5.89
N LEU A 180 4.35 -19.52 -7.16
CA LEU A 180 4.58 -20.72 -8.00
C LEU A 180 5.99 -21.30 -7.86
N THR A 181 6.86 -20.59 -7.16
CA THR A 181 8.24 -21.01 -7.00
C THR A 181 8.41 -22.07 -5.92
N PRO A 182 8.98 -23.26 -6.23
CA PRO A 182 9.27 -24.29 -5.24
C PRO A 182 10.21 -23.77 -4.14
N LEU A 183 9.95 -24.19 -2.90
CA LEU A 183 10.79 -23.88 -1.74
C LEU A 183 12.27 -24.22 -2.04
N GLY A 184 13.15 -23.23 -1.94
CA GLY A 184 14.61 -23.40 -2.00
C GLY A 184 15.31 -23.00 -3.29
N LEU A 185 14.59 -22.65 -4.37
CA LEU A 185 15.20 -22.34 -5.67
C LEU A 185 15.12 -20.85 -6.08
N HIS A 186 14.46 -19.98 -5.31
CA HIS A 186 14.15 -18.63 -5.77
C HIS A 186 14.24 -17.55 -4.72
N ALA A 187 14.42 -16.35 -5.22
CA ALA A 187 14.55 -15.08 -4.56
C ALA A 187 13.20 -14.58 -4.01
N LYS A 188 12.51 -15.34 -3.12
CA LYS A 188 11.19 -14.96 -2.58
C LYS A 188 11.16 -13.58 -1.95
N GLY A 189 12.22 -13.19 -1.25
CA GLY A 189 12.36 -11.86 -0.67
C GLY A 189 12.42 -10.80 -1.76
N LEU A 190 13.23 -11.03 -2.81
CA LEU A 190 13.34 -10.13 -3.95
C LEU A 190 12.02 -10.00 -4.71
N ASP A 191 11.31 -11.10 -4.98
CA ASP A 191 10.00 -11.08 -5.66
C ASP A 191 8.98 -10.27 -4.86
N GLN A 192 8.93 -10.46 -3.55
CA GLN A 192 8.06 -9.67 -2.66
C GLN A 192 8.46 -8.19 -2.65
N LEU A 193 9.76 -7.90 -2.57
CA LEU A 193 10.26 -6.52 -2.56
C LEU A 193 9.93 -5.80 -3.89
N LEU A 194 10.11 -6.46 -5.04
CA LEU A 194 9.77 -5.91 -6.35
C LEU A 194 8.26 -5.67 -6.51
N MET A 195 7.43 -6.58 -5.97
CA MET A 195 5.98 -6.39 -5.89
C MET A 195 5.64 -5.14 -5.06
N LEU A 196 6.22 -5.01 -3.87
CA LEU A 196 6.00 -3.86 -2.98
C LEU A 196 6.46 -2.55 -3.62
N ILE A 197 7.67 -2.50 -4.18
CA ILE A 197 8.21 -1.31 -4.86
C ILE A 197 7.29 -0.89 -6.02
N SER A 198 6.83 -1.85 -6.83
CA SER A 198 5.92 -1.56 -7.95
C SER A 198 4.62 -0.91 -7.46
N GLY A 199 4.01 -1.44 -6.40
CA GLY A 199 2.81 -0.90 -5.81
C GLY A 199 3.03 0.45 -5.12
N PHE A 200 4.13 0.61 -4.41
CA PHE A 200 4.48 1.83 -3.68
C PHE A 200 4.74 3.01 -4.63
N LEU A 201 5.48 2.79 -5.71
CA LEU A 201 5.68 3.79 -6.74
C LEU A 201 4.34 4.25 -7.36
N TRP A 202 3.39 3.33 -7.55
CA TRP A 202 2.07 3.69 -8.03
C TRP A 202 1.32 4.56 -7.01
N ILE A 203 1.32 4.19 -5.74
CA ILE A 203 0.69 4.96 -4.66
C ILE A 203 1.29 6.38 -4.62
N GLU A 204 2.61 6.51 -4.69
CA GLU A 204 3.32 7.79 -4.65
C GLU A 204 2.98 8.68 -5.85
N ILE A 205 3.02 8.14 -7.08
CA ILE A 205 2.72 8.88 -8.30
C ILE A 205 1.27 9.37 -8.32
N ILE A 206 0.32 8.52 -7.90
CA ILE A 206 -1.09 8.92 -7.78
C ILE A 206 -1.27 9.96 -6.66
N SER A 207 -0.54 9.86 -5.55
CA SER A 207 -0.55 10.84 -4.47
C SER A 207 -0.02 12.21 -4.92
N ILE A 208 1.07 12.23 -5.70
CA ILE A 208 1.60 13.47 -6.30
C ILE A 208 0.53 14.12 -7.20
N ARG A 209 -0.20 13.33 -7.99
CA ARG A 209 -1.32 13.84 -8.80
C ARG A 209 -2.43 14.44 -7.93
N LEU A 210 -2.78 13.79 -6.82
CA LEU A 210 -3.78 14.28 -5.87
C LEU A 210 -3.36 15.61 -5.23
N ILE A 211 -2.09 15.73 -4.82
CA ILE A 211 -1.52 16.95 -4.22
C ILE A 211 -1.55 18.09 -5.24
N ARG A 212 -1.07 17.85 -6.47
CA ARG A 212 -1.08 18.88 -7.53
C ARG A 212 -2.50 19.37 -7.82
N SER A 213 -3.50 18.47 -7.84
CA SER A 213 -4.90 18.84 -8.03
C SER A 213 -5.47 19.66 -6.88
N CYS A 214 -4.95 19.45 -5.68
CA CYS A 214 -5.32 20.19 -4.48
C CYS A 214 -4.77 21.63 -4.54
N LEU A 215 -3.47 21.77 -4.86
CA LEU A 215 -2.79 23.07 -4.95
C LEU A 215 -3.35 23.95 -6.09
N ALA A 216 -3.75 23.35 -7.20
CA ALA A 216 -4.35 24.08 -8.33
C ALA A 216 -5.75 24.66 -8.03
N LYS A 217 -6.37 24.30 -6.89
CA LYS A 217 -7.68 24.82 -6.45
C LYS A 217 -7.56 25.89 -5.36
N GLN A 218 -6.34 26.24 -4.95
CA GLN A 218 -6.03 27.36 -4.06
C GLN A 218 -5.82 28.63 -4.86
#